data_d632b2d089cf8f73c3818f4c9b42b1bf
#
_entry.id   d632b2d089cf8f73c3818f4c9b42b1bf
#
_cell.length_a   1.000
_cell.length_b   1.000
_cell.length_c   1.000
_cell.angle_alpha   90.00
_cell.angle_beta   90.00
_cell.angle_gamma   90.00
#
_symmetry.space_group_name_H-M   'P 1'
#
loop_
_entity.id
_entity.type
_entity.pdbx_description
1 polymer ?
#
loop_
_entity_poly.entity_id
_entity_poly.type
_entity_poly.pdbx_seq_one_letter_code
_entity_poly.pdbx_strand_id
1 'polypeptide(L)'
;MIRVVLPAHLRTLAKVKGEVQLEVKGKVTQRLILDALEAQYPMLQGTTRDHVTHKRRPFVRFFACEQDLSHEQPDTLLPDSVATGVEPFLIVGAMAGG
;
A
#
# COMPACT_ATOMS: atom_id res chain seq x y z
N MET A 1 13.08 -6.68 -1.82
CA MET A 1 12.14 -6.04 -0.87
C MET A 1 11.20 -5.11 -1.57
N ILE A 2 9.96 -5.12 -1.16
CA ILE A 2 8.96 -4.23 -1.74
C ILE A 2 9.06 -2.88 -1.06
N ARG A 3 9.06 -1.81 -1.85
CA ARG A 3 9.09 -0.45 -1.35
C ARG A 3 7.68 0.13 -1.38
N VAL A 4 7.22 0.66 -0.27
CA VAL A 4 5.89 1.28 -0.18
C VAL A 4 6.06 2.73 0.25
N VAL A 5 5.47 3.64 -0.52
CA VAL A 5 5.46 5.06 -0.19
C VAL A 5 4.08 5.39 0.37
N LEU A 6 4.06 5.91 1.58
CA LEU A 6 2.82 6.29 2.27
C LEU A 6 2.54 7.77 2.11
N PRO A 7 1.26 8.18 2.12
CA PRO A 7 0.95 9.61 2.19
C PRO A 7 1.37 10.18 3.55
N ALA A 8 1.55 11.49 3.59
CA ALA A 8 2.12 12.16 4.76
C ALA A 8 1.41 11.82 6.07
N HIS A 9 0.09 11.83 6.06
CA HIS A 9 -0.66 11.56 7.30
C HIS A 9 -0.48 10.13 7.80
N LEU A 10 -0.28 9.17 6.90
CA LEU A 10 0.00 7.79 7.31
C LEU A 10 1.44 7.62 7.76
N ARG A 11 2.39 8.36 7.17
CA ARG A 11 3.76 8.36 7.66
C ARG A 11 3.81 8.86 9.10
N THR A 12 3.07 9.92 9.39
CA THR A 12 3.00 10.45 10.74
C THR A 12 2.40 9.43 11.71
N LEU A 13 1.31 8.78 11.31
CA LEU A 13 0.64 7.79 12.14
C LEU A 13 1.55 6.59 12.43
N ALA A 14 2.27 6.12 11.43
CA ALA A 14 3.17 4.99 11.56
C ALA A 14 4.54 5.37 12.14
N LYS A 15 4.80 6.68 12.28
CA LYS A 15 6.06 7.21 12.80
C LYS A 15 7.25 6.83 11.92
N VAL A 16 7.05 6.87 10.60
CA VAL A 16 8.11 6.62 9.63
C VAL A 16 8.42 7.90 8.87
N LYS A 17 9.68 8.06 8.46
CA LYS A 17 10.13 9.28 7.81
C LYS A 17 10.22 9.16 6.29
N GLY A 18 10.22 7.96 5.76
CA GLY A 18 10.38 7.74 4.34
C GLY A 18 9.61 6.52 3.89
N GLU A 19 10.18 5.80 2.93
CA GLU A 19 9.58 4.59 2.42
C GLU A 19 9.56 3.49 3.49
N VAL A 20 8.54 2.65 3.40
CA VAL A 20 8.47 1.42 4.18
C VAL A 20 8.97 0.29 3.30
N GLN A 21 9.76 -0.61 3.86
CA GLN A 21 10.22 -1.79 3.15
C GLN A 21 9.54 -3.02 3.73
N LEU A 22 8.97 -3.83 2.84
CA LEU A 22 8.21 -5.01 3.24
C LEU A 22 8.75 -6.24 2.53
N GLU A 23 8.68 -7.38 3.20
CA GLU A 23 8.92 -8.67 2.58
C GLU A 23 7.61 -9.38 2.36
N VAL A 24 7.40 -9.81 1.13
CA VAL A 24 6.26 -10.66 0.77
C VAL A 24 6.84 -11.87 0.06
N LYS A 25 6.55 -13.05 0.58
CA LYS A 25 7.02 -14.30 -0.01
C LYS A 25 6.11 -14.73 -1.14
N GLY A 26 6.71 -15.24 -2.21
CA GLY A 26 5.99 -15.74 -3.36
C GLY A 26 5.51 -14.63 -4.27
N LYS A 27 4.34 -14.82 -4.86
CA LYS A 27 3.77 -13.88 -5.81
C LYS A 27 3.27 -12.65 -5.09
N VAL A 28 3.56 -11.47 -5.65
CA VAL A 28 3.21 -10.21 -5.02
C VAL A 28 1.88 -9.70 -5.55
N THR A 29 0.95 -9.48 -4.64
CA THR A 29 -0.35 -8.90 -4.94
C THR A 29 -0.60 -7.71 -4.02
N GLN A 30 -1.56 -6.88 -4.39
CA GLN A 30 -1.97 -5.76 -3.56
C GLN A 30 -2.41 -6.22 -2.18
N ARG A 31 -3.19 -7.31 -2.11
CA ARG A 31 -3.64 -7.87 -0.85
C ARG A 31 -2.47 -8.21 0.06
N LEU A 32 -1.45 -8.90 -0.49
CA LEU A 32 -0.30 -9.32 0.30
C LEU A 32 0.55 -8.14 0.77
N ILE A 33 0.69 -7.11 -0.07
CA ILE A 33 1.40 -5.91 0.34
C ILE A 33 0.68 -5.24 1.52
N LEU A 34 -0.64 -5.08 1.42
CA LEU A 34 -1.40 -4.42 2.48
C LEU A 34 -1.45 -5.28 3.75
N ASP A 35 -1.53 -6.61 3.61
CA ASP A 35 -1.46 -7.50 4.76
C ASP A 35 -0.13 -7.34 5.50
N ALA A 36 0.98 -7.31 4.75
CA ALA A 36 2.30 -7.14 5.34
C ALA A 36 2.47 -5.77 5.99
N LEU A 37 1.95 -4.74 5.34
CA LEU A 37 2.01 -3.38 5.85
C LEU A 37 1.27 -3.29 7.20
N GLU A 38 0.08 -3.85 7.27
CA GLU A 38 -0.74 -3.81 8.49
C GLU A 38 -0.16 -4.68 9.59
N ALA A 39 0.50 -5.77 9.22
CA ALA A 39 1.18 -6.61 10.21
C ALA A 39 2.36 -5.90 10.84
N GLN A 40 3.13 -5.16 10.03
CA GLN A 40 4.29 -4.42 10.51
C GLN A 40 3.89 -3.12 11.22
N TYR A 41 2.80 -2.50 10.78
CA TYR A 41 2.29 -1.25 11.34
C TYR A 41 0.80 -1.40 11.66
N PRO A 42 0.47 -2.06 12.79
CA PRO A 42 -0.93 -2.32 13.14
C PRO A 42 -1.81 -1.07 13.23
N MET A 43 -1.21 0.08 13.53
CA MET A 43 -1.95 1.34 13.59
C MET A 43 -2.50 1.77 12.23
N LEU A 44 -2.03 1.17 11.14
CA LEU A 44 -2.53 1.49 9.80
C LEU A 44 -3.75 0.66 9.39
N GLN A 45 -4.18 -0.30 10.21
CA GLN A 45 -5.38 -1.07 9.92
C GLN A 45 -6.58 -0.13 9.79
N GLY A 46 -7.36 -0.32 8.75
CA GLY A 46 -8.54 0.50 8.50
C GLY A 46 -8.27 1.82 7.82
N THR A 47 -7.01 2.18 7.56
CA THR A 47 -6.67 3.47 6.94
C THR A 47 -6.68 3.41 5.42
N THR A 48 -6.15 2.35 4.83
CA THR A 48 -6.07 2.22 3.37
C THR A 48 -7.22 1.40 2.81
N ARG A 49 -7.70 0.46 3.62
CA ARG A 49 -8.83 -0.39 3.25
C ARG A 49 -9.66 -0.65 4.49
N ASP A 50 -10.93 -0.99 4.29
CA ASP A 50 -11.82 -1.30 5.39
C ASP A 50 -11.26 -2.48 6.20
N HIS A 51 -11.28 -2.36 7.51
CA HIS A 51 -10.70 -3.36 8.41
C HIS A 51 -11.41 -4.72 8.31
N VAL A 52 -12.71 -4.70 8.05
CA VAL A 52 -13.53 -5.92 8.00
C VAL A 52 -13.65 -6.46 6.58
N THR A 53 -14.04 -5.59 5.62
CA THR A 53 -14.30 -6.02 4.25
C THR A 53 -13.07 -6.05 3.38
N HIS A 54 -11.99 -5.38 3.79
CA HIS A 54 -10.76 -5.19 3.01
C HIS A 54 -10.97 -4.45 1.70
N LYS A 55 -12.09 -3.73 1.56
CA LYS A 55 -12.31 -2.89 0.40
C LYS A 55 -11.53 -1.59 0.55
N ARG A 56 -10.95 -1.12 -0.55
CA ARG A 56 -10.20 0.14 -0.57
C ARG A 56 -11.09 1.29 -0.08
N ARG A 57 -10.50 2.14 0.74
CA ARG A 57 -11.21 3.33 1.22
C ARG A 57 -11.44 4.30 0.06
N PRO A 58 -12.56 5.04 0.05
CA PRO A 58 -12.93 5.85 -1.12
C PRO A 58 -11.91 6.88 -1.57
N PHE A 59 -11.16 7.46 -0.63
CA PHE A 59 -10.21 8.51 -0.95
C PHE A 59 -8.76 8.03 -0.99
N VAL A 60 -8.56 6.73 -1.01
CA VAL A 60 -7.24 6.13 -1.09
C VAL A 60 -7.05 5.54 -2.47
N ARG A 61 -5.89 5.79 -3.08
CA ARG A 61 -5.55 5.24 -4.38
C ARG A 61 -4.20 4.55 -4.32
N PHE A 62 -4.06 3.55 -5.17
CA PHE A 62 -2.83 2.76 -5.28
C PHE A 62 -2.25 2.94 -6.66
N PHE A 63 -0.93 3.20 -6.71
CA PHE A 63 -0.22 3.38 -7.97
C PHE A 63 1.06 2.56 -7.98
N ALA A 64 1.45 2.09 -9.15
CA ALA A 64 2.77 1.53 -9.40
C ALA A 64 3.04 1.60 -10.89
N CYS A 65 4.30 1.80 -11.27
CA CYS A 65 4.70 1.85 -12.68
C CYS A 65 3.87 2.87 -13.48
N GLU A 66 3.58 4.01 -12.85
CA GLU A 66 2.81 5.10 -13.46
C GLU A 66 1.36 4.72 -13.81
N GLN A 67 0.83 3.67 -13.20
CA GLN A 67 -0.53 3.22 -13.42
C GLN A 67 -1.33 3.26 -12.13
N ASP A 68 -2.60 3.67 -12.24
CA ASP A 68 -3.53 3.63 -11.13
C ASP A 68 -4.05 2.20 -10.98
N LEU A 69 -3.72 1.57 -9.87
CA LEU A 69 -4.10 0.19 -9.59
C LEU A 69 -5.28 0.09 -8.65
N SER A 70 -5.94 1.22 -8.35
CA SER A 70 -7.00 1.27 -7.34
C SER A 70 -8.19 0.38 -7.67
N HIS A 71 -8.44 0.14 -8.94
CA HIS A 71 -9.57 -0.69 -9.39
C HIS A 71 -9.18 -2.12 -9.76
N GLU A 72 -7.91 -2.47 -9.57
CA GLU A 72 -7.48 -3.85 -9.80
C GLU A 72 -7.98 -4.76 -8.69
N GLN A 73 -8.20 -6.02 -9.02
CA GLN A 73 -8.57 -7.00 -8.03
C GLN A 73 -7.42 -7.19 -7.04
N PRO A 74 -7.71 -7.33 -5.74
CA PRO A 74 -6.65 -7.44 -4.73
C PRO A 74 -5.67 -8.59 -4.95
N ASP A 75 -6.10 -9.64 -5.63
CA ASP A 75 -5.26 -10.81 -5.86
C ASP A 75 -4.62 -10.84 -7.24
N THR A 76 -4.77 -9.78 -8.03
CA THR A 76 -4.09 -9.66 -9.32
C THR A 76 -2.59 -9.51 -9.07
N LEU A 77 -1.79 -10.25 -9.83
CA LEU A 77 -0.34 -10.16 -9.71
C LEU A 77 0.14 -8.78 -10.13
N LEU A 78 1.02 -8.22 -9.34
CA LEU A 78 1.65 -6.94 -9.64
C LEU A 78 2.89 -7.16 -10.50
N PRO A 79 3.34 -6.11 -11.22
CA PRO A 79 4.56 -6.23 -12.04
C PRO A 79 5.77 -6.66 -11.22
N ASP A 80 6.67 -7.38 -11.84
CA ASP A 80 7.90 -7.84 -11.20
C ASP A 80 8.73 -6.67 -10.66
N SER A 81 8.68 -5.52 -11.31
CA SER A 81 9.41 -4.33 -10.85
C SER A 81 8.96 -3.89 -9.47
N VAL A 82 7.69 -4.11 -9.12
CA VAL A 82 7.20 -3.83 -7.76
C VAL A 82 7.75 -4.88 -6.80
N ALA A 83 7.69 -6.16 -7.21
CA ALA A 83 8.15 -7.25 -6.36
C ALA A 83 9.63 -7.15 -6.01
N THR A 84 10.44 -6.66 -6.94
CA THR A 84 11.89 -6.54 -6.75
C THR A 84 12.30 -5.23 -6.09
N GLY A 85 11.37 -4.28 -5.97
CA GLY A 85 11.67 -2.98 -5.37
C GLY A 85 12.23 -1.95 -6.35
N VAL A 86 12.28 -2.28 -7.64
CA VAL A 86 12.71 -1.32 -8.67
C VAL A 86 11.73 -0.16 -8.74
N GLU A 87 10.43 -0.48 -8.71
CA GLU A 87 9.37 0.51 -8.69
C GLU A 87 8.63 0.44 -7.36
N PRO A 88 8.35 1.57 -6.72
CA PRO A 88 7.62 1.56 -5.47
C PRO A 88 6.13 1.32 -5.68
N PHE A 89 5.48 0.79 -4.65
CA PHE A 89 4.03 0.75 -4.55
C PHE A 89 3.62 2.02 -3.81
N LEU A 90 2.84 2.87 -4.45
CA LEU A 90 2.47 4.16 -3.91
C LEU A 90 1.05 4.11 -3.34
N ILE A 91 0.91 4.56 -2.11
CA ILE A 91 -0.40 4.76 -1.50
C ILE A 91 -0.62 6.26 -1.43
N VAL A 92 -1.65 6.73 -2.11
CA VAL A 92 -1.96 8.16 -2.18
C VAL A 92 -3.29 8.39 -1.49
N GLY A 93 -3.31 9.30 -0.55
CA GLY A 93 -4.54 9.68 0.13
C GLY A 93 -5.02 11.01 -0.37
N ALA A 94 -6.21 11.04 -0.96
CA ALA A 94 -6.84 12.29 -1.34
C ALA A 94 -7.53 12.85 -0.11
N MET A 95 -6.76 13.47 0.75
CA MET A 95 -7.27 14.00 2.01
C MET A 95 -7.70 15.42 1.83
N ALA A 96 -8.97 15.62 1.65
CA ALA A 96 -9.53 16.96 1.65
C ALA A 96 -9.29 17.58 3.03
N GLY A 97 -8.51 18.62 3.06
CA GLY A 97 -8.25 19.32 4.30
C GLY A 97 -7.30 18.59 5.23
N GLY A 98 -6.55 17.69 4.72
CA GLY A 98 -5.57 17.09 5.60
C GLY A 98 -5.19 15.72 5.26
#